data_0f54bf50cc301fa584041b43011e158d
#
_entry.id   0f54bf50cc301fa584041b43011e158d
#
_cell.length_a   1.000
_cell.length_b   1.000
_cell.length_c   1.000
_cell.angle_alpha   90.00
_cell.angle_beta   90.00
_cell.angle_gamma   90.00
#
_symmetry.space_group_name_H-M   'P 1'
#
loop_
_entity.id
_entity.type
_entity.pdbx_description
1 polymer ?
#
loop_
_entity_poly.entity_id
_entity_poly.type
_entity_poly.pdbx_seq_one_letter_code
_entity_poly.pdbx_strand_id
1 'polypeptide(L)'
;MQDINRTWAQITAKLKSSLSDSDFYAFESTFWLIKAQGNTFVFGYNDKFVYKDFTAGNLNALRAALSGFSDRLPDIKFKYDKKGRPFSPETFSPADFQVDNASYPMPSPVQKKDQNRRQAEGTLEREQKTQYVKSEPSEKSARPAKPAFSETELRSDAKRHKKNYKKGVKNIIASFVCLLLALVLAVVGVNYIANRSFKENFYSLSLRNTYDNFRIIQLSDLHNTSFGKNNDKLLSRIEKLRPDIIVMTGDCLDSDGDINEITELCKALSDMAPTYYIYGNNEWKRAFDFGPTLDDIDKALNTSDSNRDSEKLYSADNGLKKVIEDTGVKVLFNSSDIIEIGSNKVKIFGTLTSNPSAFWPYAGDEFYKFISEDDNCVRLLLCHEPLLFETLYEEYWGDLVLCGDTHGGVVRLPSFGAVYSRNFGLLPERDDHFIYGKYKAGNSDLIVSSGLTNRGVPRIFNQPELVVVDVNKY
;
A
#
# COMPACT_ATOMS: atom_id res chain seq x y z
N MET A 1 7.31 41.32 -13.08
CA MET A 1 7.27 39.89 -12.76
C MET A 1 7.27 39.15 -14.08
N GLN A 2 8.28 38.31 -14.35
CA GLN A 2 8.20 37.41 -15.52
C GLN A 2 6.97 36.52 -15.31
N ASP A 3 6.20 36.37 -16.36
CA ASP A 3 5.05 35.48 -16.34
C ASP A 3 5.55 34.03 -16.15
N ILE A 4 5.27 33.47 -14.97
CA ILE A 4 5.74 32.15 -14.54
C ILE A 4 5.29 31.09 -15.53
N ASN A 5 4.05 31.20 -16.04
CA ASN A 5 3.49 30.25 -16.98
C ASN A 5 4.22 30.30 -18.33
N ARG A 6 4.55 31.50 -18.82
CA ARG A 6 5.31 31.66 -20.05
C ARG A 6 6.75 31.14 -19.91
N THR A 7 7.37 31.41 -18.76
CA THR A 7 8.72 30.90 -18.45
C THR A 7 8.70 29.36 -18.34
N TRP A 8 7.69 28.79 -17.68
CA TRP A 8 7.51 27.34 -17.59
C TRP A 8 7.37 26.70 -18.97
N ALA A 9 6.48 27.22 -19.83
CA ALA A 9 6.29 26.70 -21.17
C ALA A 9 7.57 26.75 -22.03
N GLN A 10 8.41 27.76 -21.85
CA GLN A 10 9.70 27.85 -22.55
C GLN A 10 10.74 26.86 -22.04
N ILE A 11 10.75 26.59 -20.71
CA ILE A 11 11.62 25.59 -20.10
C ILE A 11 11.23 24.18 -20.57
N THR A 12 9.95 23.85 -20.50
CA THR A 12 9.44 22.53 -20.91
C THR A 12 9.67 22.28 -22.41
N ALA A 13 9.47 23.29 -23.28
CA ALA A 13 9.75 23.16 -24.70
C ALA A 13 11.23 22.84 -24.98
N LYS A 14 12.17 23.45 -24.24
CA LYS A 14 13.61 23.16 -24.38
C LYS A 14 13.99 21.79 -23.82
N LEU A 15 13.40 21.40 -22.68
CA LEU A 15 13.64 20.07 -22.07
C LEU A 15 13.14 18.96 -22.97
N LYS A 16 11.97 19.13 -23.61
CA LYS A 16 11.41 18.17 -24.55
C LYS A 16 12.36 17.84 -25.72
N SER A 17 13.17 18.80 -26.13
CA SER A 17 14.17 18.57 -27.17
C SER A 17 15.50 18.00 -26.68
N SER A 18 15.70 17.90 -25.38
CA SER A 18 16.98 17.55 -24.73
C SER A 18 16.92 16.30 -23.86
N LEU A 19 15.73 15.84 -23.50
CA LEU A 19 15.48 14.65 -22.68
C LEU A 19 14.87 13.54 -23.52
N SER A 20 14.96 12.30 -23.04
CA SER A 20 14.12 11.22 -23.54
C SER A 20 12.65 11.53 -23.28
N ASP A 21 11.73 10.93 -24.02
CA ASP A 21 10.29 11.15 -23.82
C ASP A 21 9.86 10.74 -22.40
N SER A 22 10.43 9.66 -21.84
CA SER A 22 10.15 9.21 -20.47
C SER A 22 10.64 10.20 -19.41
N ASP A 23 11.86 10.71 -19.54
CA ASP A 23 12.43 11.69 -18.60
C ASP A 23 11.69 13.04 -18.68
N PHE A 24 11.30 13.42 -19.89
CA PHE A 24 10.50 14.63 -20.08
C PHE A 24 9.13 14.50 -19.44
N TYR A 25 8.45 13.38 -19.64
CA TYR A 25 7.15 13.11 -19.02
C TYR A 25 7.24 13.07 -17.49
N ALA A 26 8.23 12.36 -16.94
CA ALA A 26 8.51 12.33 -15.51
C ALA A 26 8.76 13.75 -14.94
N PHE A 27 9.51 14.58 -15.67
CA PHE A 27 9.71 15.97 -15.27
C PHE A 27 8.42 16.79 -15.31
N GLU A 28 7.67 16.73 -16.39
CA GLU A 28 6.47 17.55 -16.59
C GLU A 28 5.35 17.20 -15.61
N SER A 29 5.21 15.92 -15.27
CA SER A 29 4.21 15.43 -14.31
C SER A 29 4.57 15.72 -12.83
N THR A 30 5.87 15.75 -12.51
CA THR A 30 6.36 15.85 -11.13
C THR A 30 6.73 17.25 -10.71
N PHE A 31 7.26 18.07 -11.66
CA PHE A 31 7.79 19.39 -11.35
C PHE A 31 6.91 20.53 -11.86
N TRP A 32 7.00 21.68 -11.20
CA TRP A 32 6.42 22.95 -11.67
C TRP A 32 7.26 24.13 -11.22
N LEU A 33 7.21 25.22 -11.96
CA LEU A 33 7.94 26.42 -11.61
C LEU A 33 7.17 27.24 -10.57
N ILE A 34 7.76 27.41 -9.38
CA ILE A 34 7.20 28.25 -8.31
C ILE A 34 7.65 29.69 -8.49
N LYS A 35 8.93 29.91 -8.85
CA LYS A 35 9.53 31.22 -8.92
C LYS A 35 10.65 31.27 -9.95
N ALA A 36 10.69 32.35 -10.74
CA ALA A 36 11.81 32.72 -11.59
C ALA A 36 12.14 34.19 -11.34
N GLN A 37 13.34 34.49 -10.83
CA GLN A 37 13.77 35.86 -10.55
C GLN A 37 15.29 35.97 -10.70
N GLY A 38 15.73 36.78 -11.65
CA GLY A 38 17.15 36.87 -12.01
C GLY A 38 17.68 35.53 -12.51
N ASN A 39 18.70 35.00 -11.84
CA ASN A 39 19.26 33.69 -12.14
C ASN A 39 18.75 32.57 -11.20
N THR A 40 17.80 32.86 -10.29
CA THR A 40 17.27 31.89 -9.35
C THR A 40 15.94 31.34 -9.84
N PHE A 41 15.88 30.00 -9.96
CA PHE A 41 14.69 29.23 -10.34
C PHE A 41 14.32 28.28 -9.22
N VAL A 42 13.07 28.37 -8.75
CA VAL A 42 12.56 27.50 -7.70
C VAL A 42 11.49 26.58 -8.30
N PHE A 43 11.76 25.30 -8.28
CA PHE A 43 10.83 24.27 -8.75
C PHE A 43 10.12 23.63 -7.56
N GLY A 44 8.81 23.47 -7.65
CA GLY A 44 8.05 22.57 -6.80
C GLY A 44 8.16 21.14 -7.32
N TYR A 45 8.05 20.15 -6.43
CA TYR A 45 7.90 18.75 -6.79
C TYR A 45 7.06 18.02 -5.74
N ASN A 46 6.32 17.01 -6.16
CA ASN A 46 5.45 16.21 -5.28
C ASN A 46 5.94 14.76 -5.09
N ASP A 47 6.87 14.31 -5.90
CA ASP A 47 7.47 12.99 -5.82
C ASP A 47 8.96 13.08 -5.50
N LYS A 48 9.35 12.50 -4.34
CA LYS A 48 10.74 12.51 -3.88
C LYS A 48 11.63 11.54 -4.62
N PHE A 49 11.05 10.48 -5.18
CA PHE A 49 11.79 9.46 -5.90
C PHE A 49 12.15 9.97 -7.29
N VAL A 50 11.17 10.43 -8.05
CA VAL A 50 11.38 11.06 -9.36
C VAL A 50 12.29 12.28 -9.25
N TYR A 51 12.17 13.08 -8.16
CA TYR A 51 13.10 14.17 -7.87
C TYR A 51 14.54 13.69 -7.75
N LYS A 52 14.81 12.62 -6.99
CA LYS A 52 16.16 12.09 -6.81
C LYS A 52 16.73 11.57 -8.13
N ASP A 53 15.94 10.82 -8.85
CA ASP A 53 16.33 10.19 -10.11
C ASP A 53 16.60 11.26 -11.17
N PHE A 54 15.67 12.18 -11.36
CA PHE A 54 15.82 13.31 -12.27
C PHE A 54 17.05 14.16 -11.93
N THR A 55 17.27 14.50 -10.66
CA THR A 55 18.40 15.34 -10.24
C THR A 55 19.74 14.61 -10.38
N ALA A 56 19.78 13.30 -10.31
CA ALA A 56 20.99 12.51 -10.51
C ALA A 56 21.39 12.45 -12.00
N GLY A 57 20.43 12.24 -12.90
CA GLY A 57 20.66 12.06 -14.34
C GLY A 57 20.55 13.33 -15.17
N ASN A 58 19.49 14.13 -14.96
CA ASN A 58 19.01 15.14 -15.88
C ASN A 58 19.21 16.60 -15.43
N LEU A 59 19.89 16.85 -14.31
CA LEU A 59 20.12 18.20 -13.79
C LEU A 59 20.90 19.08 -14.77
N ASN A 60 21.80 18.50 -15.56
CA ASN A 60 22.57 19.23 -16.55
C ASN A 60 21.71 19.68 -17.73
N ALA A 61 20.76 18.85 -18.18
CA ALA A 61 19.77 19.22 -19.20
C ALA A 61 18.88 20.37 -18.70
N LEU A 62 18.44 20.34 -17.45
CA LEU A 62 17.69 21.44 -16.84
C LEU A 62 18.52 22.73 -16.77
N ARG A 63 19.80 22.65 -16.39
CA ARG A 63 20.70 23.80 -16.39
C ARG A 63 20.88 24.38 -17.79
N ALA A 64 21.05 23.54 -18.80
CA ALA A 64 21.16 23.97 -20.20
C ALA A 64 19.85 24.62 -20.67
N ALA A 65 18.69 24.09 -20.33
CA ALA A 65 17.42 24.70 -20.69
C ALA A 65 17.23 26.09 -20.05
N LEU A 66 17.77 26.27 -18.82
CA LEU A 66 17.69 27.52 -18.07
C LEU A 66 18.75 28.57 -18.47
N SER A 67 19.86 28.18 -19.10
CA SER A 67 20.95 29.09 -19.45
C SER A 67 20.53 30.25 -20.38
N GLY A 68 19.45 30.11 -21.14
CA GLY A 68 18.91 31.15 -21.99
C GLY A 68 18.05 32.22 -21.28
N PHE A 69 17.82 32.08 -19.97
CA PHE A 69 17.01 33.02 -19.18
C PHE A 69 17.84 33.99 -18.33
N SER A 70 19.15 33.78 -18.22
CA SER A 70 20.06 34.59 -17.42
C SER A 70 21.47 34.54 -17.99
N ASP A 71 22.18 35.65 -17.89
CA ASP A 71 23.60 35.77 -18.26
C ASP A 71 24.56 35.13 -17.25
N ARG A 72 24.00 34.58 -16.14
CA ARG A 72 24.72 33.89 -15.08
C ARG A 72 24.27 32.45 -14.99
N LEU A 73 25.11 31.60 -14.42
CA LEU A 73 24.76 30.21 -14.14
C LEU A 73 23.44 30.14 -13.31
N PRO A 74 22.45 29.32 -13.75
CA PRO A 74 21.21 29.21 -13.07
C PRO A 74 21.39 28.61 -11.65
N ASP A 75 20.85 29.33 -10.64
CA ASP A 75 20.72 28.84 -9.27
C ASP A 75 19.36 28.09 -9.15
N ILE A 76 19.44 26.77 -9.13
CA ILE A 76 18.26 25.89 -9.14
C ILE A 76 17.97 25.42 -7.72
N LYS A 77 16.76 25.68 -7.25
CA LYS A 77 16.27 25.26 -5.95
C LYS A 77 15.02 24.40 -6.11
N PHE A 78 14.90 23.38 -5.29
CA PHE A 78 13.74 22.49 -5.29
C PHE A 78 13.01 22.58 -3.95
N LYS A 79 11.69 22.57 -4.01
CA LYS A 79 10.82 22.60 -2.82
C LYS A 79 9.79 21.49 -2.92
N TYR A 80 9.82 20.59 -1.92
CA TYR A 80 8.80 19.56 -1.79
C TYR A 80 7.46 20.16 -1.36
N ASP A 81 6.39 19.79 -2.06
CA ASP A 81 5.02 20.15 -1.70
C ASP A 81 4.09 18.96 -1.96
N LYS A 82 3.66 18.32 -0.88
CA LYS A 82 2.77 17.15 -0.90
C LYS A 82 1.42 17.42 -1.62
N LYS A 83 0.98 18.68 -1.65
CA LYS A 83 -0.28 19.05 -2.32
C LYS A 83 -0.20 19.07 -3.84
N GLY A 84 1.00 18.94 -4.38
CA GLY A 84 1.25 19.00 -5.80
C GLY A 84 1.11 20.40 -6.42
N ARG A 85 1.10 20.43 -7.74
CA ARG A 85 0.99 21.67 -8.53
C ARG A 85 -0.32 22.38 -8.18
N PRO A 86 -0.32 23.69 -7.87
CA PRO A 86 -1.55 24.45 -7.75
C PRO A 86 -2.32 24.40 -9.08
N PHE A 87 -3.55 23.93 -9.01
CA PHE A 87 -4.40 23.79 -10.20
C PHE A 87 -4.64 25.17 -10.83
N SER A 88 -4.15 25.39 -12.03
CA SER A 88 -4.52 26.54 -12.86
C SER A 88 -5.41 26.05 -13.99
N PRO A 89 -6.67 26.52 -14.07
CA PRO A 89 -7.65 26.05 -15.06
C PRO A 89 -7.36 26.46 -16.51
N GLU A 90 -6.26 27.16 -16.80
CA GLU A 90 -6.05 27.86 -18.07
C GLU A 90 -5.10 27.17 -19.05
N THR A 91 -4.65 25.93 -18.82
CA THR A 91 -3.65 25.29 -19.70
C THR A 91 -4.15 24.16 -20.57
N PHE A 92 -5.45 23.92 -20.68
CA PHE A 92 -6.01 23.04 -21.72
C PHE A 92 -6.92 23.84 -22.66
N SER A 93 -6.43 24.07 -23.88
CA SER A 93 -7.31 24.50 -24.98
C SER A 93 -8.03 23.27 -25.52
N PRO A 94 -9.38 23.30 -25.60
CA PRO A 94 -10.17 22.15 -26.08
C PRO A 94 -10.13 21.96 -27.60
N ALA A 95 -9.12 22.46 -28.30
CA ALA A 95 -9.12 22.50 -29.76
C ALA A 95 -8.61 21.22 -30.47
N ASP A 96 -8.10 20.22 -29.73
CA ASP A 96 -7.50 19.02 -30.35
C ASP A 96 -8.27 17.71 -30.16
N PHE A 97 -9.44 17.75 -29.53
CA PHE A 97 -10.33 16.57 -29.46
C PHE A 97 -11.73 16.93 -29.93
N GLN A 98 -12.00 16.68 -31.21
CA GLN A 98 -13.37 16.54 -31.70
C GLN A 98 -13.87 15.14 -31.31
N VAL A 99 -14.68 15.06 -30.27
CA VAL A 99 -15.56 13.94 -30.01
C VAL A 99 -16.98 14.47 -29.91
N ASP A 100 -17.87 13.87 -30.68
CA ASP A 100 -19.26 14.26 -30.83
C ASP A 100 -20.00 14.26 -29.48
N ASN A 101 -20.72 15.37 -29.23
CA ASN A 101 -21.57 15.58 -28.07
C ASN A 101 -22.73 14.59 -28.03
N ALA A 102 -22.65 13.59 -27.15
CA ALA A 102 -23.83 12.95 -26.56
C ALA A 102 -24.00 13.45 -25.14
N SER A 103 -25.00 14.27 -24.93
CA SER A 103 -25.37 14.91 -23.67
C SER A 103 -25.83 13.90 -22.62
N TYR A 104 -25.14 13.81 -21.49
CA TYR A 104 -25.64 13.18 -20.27
C TYR A 104 -25.85 14.24 -19.18
N PRO A 105 -26.98 14.23 -18.45
CA PRO A 105 -27.27 15.22 -17.42
C PRO A 105 -26.47 14.93 -16.15
N MET A 106 -25.75 15.93 -15.68
CA MET A 106 -25.05 15.96 -14.39
C MET A 106 -26.05 15.95 -13.22
N PRO A 107 -25.84 15.18 -12.17
CA PRO A 107 -26.59 15.34 -10.94
C PRO A 107 -26.10 16.57 -10.16
N SER A 108 -27.03 17.38 -9.69
CA SER A 108 -26.80 18.60 -8.91
C SER A 108 -26.11 18.33 -7.56
N PRO A 109 -25.30 19.25 -7.06
CA PRO A 109 -24.59 19.07 -5.80
C PRO A 109 -25.55 19.15 -4.61
N VAL A 110 -25.45 18.15 -3.73
CA VAL A 110 -26.17 18.12 -2.45
C VAL A 110 -25.56 19.15 -1.51
N GLN A 111 -26.36 20.12 -1.13
CA GLN A 111 -26.01 21.11 -0.11
C GLN A 111 -25.85 20.45 1.26
N LYS A 112 -24.66 20.59 1.87
CA LYS A 112 -24.43 20.27 3.27
C LYS A 112 -25.16 21.31 4.14
N LYS A 113 -26.14 20.83 4.92
CA LYS A 113 -26.74 21.63 6.00
C LYS A 113 -25.76 21.71 7.17
N ASP A 114 -25.32 22.93 7.47
CA ASP A 114 -24.68 23.29 8.73
C ASP A 114 -25.66 23.09 9.88
N GLN A 115 -25.30 22.22 10.81
CA GLN A 115 -25.95 22.20 12.13
C GLN A 115 -25.06 22.92 13.14
N ASN A 116 -25.38 24.17 13.37
CA ASN A 116 -24.96 24.96 14.53
C ASN A 116 -25.32 24.22 15.81
N ARG A 117 -24.33 23.89 16.59
CA ARG A 117 -24.47 23.43 17.96
C ARG A 117 -24.26 24.63 18.90
N ARG A 118 -25.36 25.12 19.42
CA ARG A 118 -25.38 26.17 20.45
C ARG A 118 -24.69 25.67 21.72
N GLN A 119 -23.79 26.49 22.21
CA GLN A 119 -23.28 26.49 23.57
C GLN A 119 -24.45 26.79 24.53
N ALA A 120 -24.54 26.02 25.60
CA ALA A 120 -25.26 26.37 26.81
C ALA A 120 -24.28 26.31 27.96
N GLU A 121 -23.82 27.46 28.37
CA GLU A 121 -23.25 27.71 29.67
C GLU A 121 -24.32 27.49 30.74
N GLY A 122 -23.96 26.82 31.81
CA GLY A 122 -24.77 26.66 33.01
C GLY A 122 -23.87 26.60 34.24
N THR A 123 -23.49 27.78 34.70
CA THR A 123 -22.86 28.03 36.00
C THR A 123 -23.81 27.63 37.10
N LEU A 124 -23.39 26.85 38.08
CA LEU A 124 -23.98 26.74 39.40
C LEU A 124 -22.87 26.57 40.44
N GLU A 125 -22.44 27.74 40.92
CA GLU A 125 -21.77 27.87 42.20
C GLU A 125 -22.76 27.53 43.33
N ARG A 126 -22.36 26.65 44.23
CA ARG A 126 -22.98 26.48 45.53
C ARG A 126 -21.91 26.62 46.61
N GLU A 127 -21.75 27.84 47.07
CA GLU A 127 -21.12 28.14 48.38
C GLU A 127 -21.92 27.49 49.52
N GLN A 128 -21.29 26.61 50.28
CA GLN A 128 -21.75 26.27 51.62
C GLN A 128 -20.78 26.87 52.62
N LYS A 129 -21.21 27.99 53.20
CA LYS A 129 -20.65 28.57 54.40
C LYS A 129 -20.97 27.65 55.57
N THR A 130 -19.93 27.07 56.18
CA THR A 130 -20.06 26.41 57.50
C THR A 130 -19.77 27.45 58.59
N GLN A 131 -20.81 27.80 59.36
CA GLN A 131 -20.71 28.64 60.52
C GLN A 131 -19.94 27.93 61.65
N TYR A 132 -18.91 28.58 62.16
CA TYR A 132 -18.25 28.22 63.39
C TYR A 132 -19.11 28.63 64.57
N VAL A 133 -19.65 27.68 65.30
CA VAL A 133 -20.24 27.89 66.65
C VAL A 133 -19.14 27.66 67.65
N LYS A 134 -18.79 28.75 68.38
CA LYS A 134 -17.96 28.70 69.59
C LYS A 134 -18.78 28.11 70.76
N SER A 135 -18.38 26.94 71.24
CA SER A 135 -18.84 26.41 72.52
C SER A 135 -17.69 26.40 73.53
N GLU A 136 -17.98 27.00 74.68
CA GLU A 136 -17.08 27.10 75.82
C GLU A 136 -16.70 25.74 76.42
N PRO A 137 -15.62 25.67 77.25
CA PRO A 137 -14.99 24.42 77.66
C PRO A 137 -15.69 23.80 78.87
N SER A 138 -16.19 22.59 78.73
CA SER A 138 -16.60 21.78 79.87
C SER A 138 -15.47 20.85 80.31
N GLU A 139 -15.38 20.68 81.59
CA GLU A 139 -14.47 20.02 82.48
C GLU A 139 -13.74 18.75 82.01
N LYS A 140 -12.46 18.68 82.43
CA LYS A 140 -11.49 17.62 82.25
C LYS A 140 -11.97 16.30 82.86
N SER A 141 -12.28 15.31 82.04
CA SER A 141 -12.22 13.88 82.41
C SER A 141 -10.81 13.38 82.04
N ALA A 142 -10.06 12.93 83.07
CA ALA A 142 -8.71 12.41 82.91
C ALA A 142 -8.74 11.08 82.16
N ARG A 143 -8.24 11.03 80.94
CA ARG A 143 -7.90 9.79 80.26
C ARG A 143 -6.65 9.18 80.89
N PRO A 144 -6.59 7.85 81.11
CA PRO A 144 -5.38 7.21 81.59
C PRO A 144 -4.23 7.41 80.61
N ALA A 145 -3.07 7.78 81.11
CA ALA A 145 -1.85 8.04 80.33
C ALA A 145 -1.50 6.74 79.56
N LYS A 146 -1.35 6.89 78.24
CA LYS A 146 -0.74 5.83 77.43
C LYS A 146 0.70 5.67 77.89
N PRO A 147 1.18 4.40 77.99
CA PRO A 147 2.57 4.15 78.35
C PRO A 147 3.50 4.89 77.34
N ALA A 148 4.46 5.66 77.85
CA ALA A 148 5.49 6.36 77.09
C ALA A 148 6.38 5.29 76.47
N PHE A 149 6.27 5.09 75.16
CA PHE A 149 7.24 4.26 74.42
C PHE A 149 8.60 4.93 74.44
N SER A 150 9.65 4.13 74.67
CA SER A 150 11.02 4.61 74.63
C SER A 150 11.38 5.09 73.20
N GLU A 151 12.19 6.14 73.06
CA GLU A 151 12.63 6.62 71.72
C GLU A 151 13.25 5.49 70.87
N THR A 152 13.82 4.49 71.53
CA THR A 152 14.42 3.30 70.87
C THR A 152 13.37 2.39 70.25
N GLU A 153 12.24 2.20 70.91
CA GLU A 153 11.11 1.40 70.40
C GLU A 153 10.43 2.11 69.21
N LEU A 154 10.20 3.40 69.29
CA LEU A 154 9.66 4.23 68.21
C LEU A 154 10.58 4.21 66.95
N ARG A 155 11.88 4.25 67.12
CA ARG A 155 12.86 4.16 66.04
C ARG A 155 12.95 2.76 65.44
N SER A 156 12.79 1.69 66.23
CA SER A 156 12.72 0.31 65.76
C SER A 156 11.48 0.01 64.94
N ASP A 157 10.32 0.50 65.38
CA ASP A 157 9.04 0.33 64.70
C ASP A 157 9.01 1.15 63.38
N ALA A 158 9.54 2.38 63.36
CA ALA A 158 9.68 3.16 62.16
C ALA A 158 10.60 2.48 61.11
N LYS A 159 11.74 1.87 61.55
CA LYS A 159 12.62 1.09 60.67
C LYS A 159 11.92 -0.19 60.14
N ARG A 160 11.14 -0.87 60.98
CA ARG A 160 10.34 -2.07 60.62
C ARG A 160 9.23 -1.71 59.62
N HIS A 161 8.49 -0.63 59.83
CA HIS A 161 7.49 -0.12 58.91
C HIS A 161 8.10 0.25 57.56
N LYS A 162 9.22 0.99 57.56
CA LYS A 162 9.95 1.35 56.32
C LYS A 162 10.47 0.12 55.55
N LYS A 163 10.94 -0.93 56.27
CA LYS A 163 11.37 -2.18 55.64
C LYS A 163 10.19 -2.95 55.04
N ASN A 164 9.05 -3.04 55.76
CA ASN A 164 7.85 -3.71 55.30
C ASN A 164 7.25 -2.97 54.09
N TYR A 165 7.19 -1.63 54.13
CA TYR A 165 6.76 -0.80 52.98
C TYR A 165 7.60 -1.05 51.76
N LYS A 166 8.96 -1.01 51.88
CA LYS A 166 9.87 -1.31 50.77
C LYS A 166 9.69 -2.74 50.22
N LYS A 167 9.42 -3.72 51.08
CA LYS A 167 9.12 -5.11 50.68
C LYS A 167 7.77 -5.17 49.93
N GLY A 168 6.76 -4.48 50.44
CA GLY A 168 5.45 -4.38 49.77
C GLY A 168 5.54 -3.78 48.38
N VAL A 169 6.25 -2.65 48.25
CA VAL A 169 6.47 -1.98 46.94
C VAL A 169 7.23 -2.91 45.96
N LYS A 170 8.28 -3.60 46.43
CA LYS A 170 8.99 -4.59 45.60
C LYS A 170 8.11 -5.71 45.11
N ASN A 171 7.23 -6.24 45.99
CA ASN A 171 6.32 -7.30 45.61
C ASN A 171 5.27 -6.82 44.59
N ILE A 172 4.75 -5.59 44.74
CA ILE A 172 3.84 -4.98 43.77
C ILE A 172 4.51 -4.83 42.40
N ILE A 173 5.75 -4.30 42.37
CA ILE A 173 6.53 -4.17 41.13
C ILE A 173 6.79 -5.55 40.51
N ALA A 174 7.20 -6.53 41.33
CA ALA A 174 7.44 -7.89 40.84
C ALA A 174 6.16 -8.51 40.25
N SER A 175 4.99 -8.35 40.94
CA SER A 175 3.73 -8.82 40.43
C SER A 175 3.32 -8.16 39.12
N PHE A 176 3.53 -6.85 39.01
CA PHE A 176 3.28 -6.11 37.77
C PHE A 176 4.18 -6.58 36.62
N VAL A 177 5.48 -6.81 36.89
CA VAL A 177 6.41 -7.36 35.89
C VAL A 177 5.99 -8.76 35.46
N CYS A 178 5.63 -9.63 36.42
CA CYS A 178 5.13 -10.98 36.11
C CYS A 178 3.84 -10.95 35.25
N LEU A 179 2.92 -10.04 35.57
CA LEU A 179 1.69 -9.87 34.79
C LEU A 179 2.00 -9.40 33.37
N LEU A 180 2.92 -8.44 33.24
CA LEU A 180 3.34 -7.94 31.93
C LEU A 180 4.02 -9.05 31.10
N LEU A 181 4.89 -9.83 31.71
CA LEU A 181 5.53 -10.99 31.06
C LEU A 181 4.49 -12.04 30.63
N ALA A 182 3.53 -12.35 31.49
CA ALA A 182 2.45 -13.27 31.15
C ALA A 182 1.60 -12.77 29.98
N LEU A 183 1.31 -11.47 29.94
CA LEU A 183 0.60 -10.84 28.82
C LEU A 183 1.42 -10.92 27.50
N VAL A 184 2.70 -10.62 27.55
CA VAL A 184 3.60 -10.74 26.39
C VAL A 184 3.63 -12.18 25.88
N LEU A 185 3.79 -13.16 26.77
CA LEU A 185 3.80 -14.57 26.39
C LEU A 185 2.46 -15.01 25.80
N ALA A 186 1.33 -14.53 26.34
CA ALA A 186 0.01 -14.80 25.78
C ALA A 186 -0.14 -14.21 24.37
N VAL A 187 0.28 -12.97 24.15
CA VAL A 187 0.28 -12.33 22.83
C VAL A 187 1.16 -13.09 21.84
N VAL A 188 2.37 -13.47 22.22
CA VAL A 188 3.28 -14.27 21.38
C VAL A 188 2.65 -15.63 21.05
N GLY A 189 2.05 -16.31 22.04
CA GLY A 189 1.40 -17.60 21.85
C GLY A 189 0.21 -17.52 20.89
N VAL A 190 -0.67 -16.55 21.09
CA VAL A 190 -1.83 -16.32 20.20
C VAL A 190 -1.36 -16.01 18.79
N ASN A 191 -0.38 -15.12 18.65
CA ASN A 191 0.18 -14.75 17.34
C ASN A 191 0.84 -15.94 16.63
N TYR A 192 1.56 -16.78 17.36
CA TYR A 192 2.19 -17.99 16.83
C TYR A 192 1.14 -18.99 16.30
N ILE A 193 0.04 -19.18 17.03
CA ILE A 193 -1.06 -20.06 16.59
C ILE A 193 -1.77 -19.46 15.36
N ALA A 194 -2.08 -18.17 15.40
CA ALA A 194 -2.74 -17.47 14.29
C ALA A 194 -1.94 -17.56 12.98
N ASN A 195 -0.63 -17.45 13.05
CA ASN A 195 0.25 -17.51 11.87
C ASN A 195 0.42 -18.92 11.27
N ARG A 196 -0.07 -19.97 11.95
CA ARG A 196 -0.12 -21.34 11.41
C ARG A 196 -1.40 -21.68 10.66
N SER A 197 -2.30 -20.72 10.57
CA SER A 197 -3.55 -20.79 9.82
C SER A 197 -3.67 -19.51 8.99
N PHE A 198 -4.59 -19.48 8.06
CA PHE A 198 -4.98 -18.29 7.34
C PHE A 198 -6.41 -17.88 7.69
N LYS A 199 -6.73 -16.63 7.52
CA LYS A 199 -8.10 -16.08 7.57
C LYS A 199 -8.60 -15.88 6.13
N GLU A 200 -9.90 -15.85 5.97
CA GLU A 200 -10.54 -15.42 4.74
C GLU A 200 -10.94 -13.95 4.89
N ASN A 201 -10.60 -13.17 3.89
CA ASN A 201 -10.99 -11.76 3.85
C ASN A 201 -11.91 -11.52 2.65
N PHE A 202 -13.15 -11.16 2.95
CA PHE A 202 -14.20 -11.00 1.94
C PHE A 202 -14.35 -9.54 1.55
N TYR A 203 -14.30 -9.30 0.25
CA TYR A 203 -14.61 -8.02 -0.38
C TYR A 203 -15.83 -8.19 -1.27
N SER A 204 -16.80 -7.30 -1.14
CA SER A 204 -17.99 -7.27 -1.98
C SER A 204 -17.97 -6.01 -2.82
N LEU A 205 -18.03 -6.17 -4.14
CA LEU A 205 -17.90 -5.10 -5.12
C LEU A 205 -19.03 -5.19 -6.14
N SER A 206 -19.46 -4.03 -6.68
CA SER A 206 -20.26 -3.97 -7.89
C SER A 206 -19.44 -3.27 -8.96
N LEU A 207 -19.11 -3.98 -10.03
CA LEU A 207 -18.29 -3.49 -11.11
C LEU A 207 -19.12 -3.26 -12.35
N ARG A 208 -18.71 -2.32 -13.21
CA ARG A 208 -19.39 -2.07 -14.50
C ARG A 208 -19.38 -3.35 -15.34
N ASN A 209 -20.36 -3.48 -16.21
CA ASN A 209 -20.47 -4.62 -17.13
C ASN A 209 -20.62 -5.99 -16.45
N THR A 210 -21.03 -6.02 -15.16
CA THR A 210 -21.32 -7.27 -14.45
C THR A 210 -22.81 -7.57 -14.55
N TYR A 211 -23.16 -8.67 -15.19
CA TYR A 211 -24.53 -9.13 -15.43
C TYR A 211 -24.97 -10.25 -14.50
N ASP A 212 -24.03 -11.10 -14.08
CA ASP A 212 -24.20 -12.20 -13.13
C ASP A 212 -23.17 -12.08 -12.01
N ASN A 213 -23.51 -12.51 -10.79
CA ASN A 213 -22.56 -12.57 -9.70
C ASN A 213 -21.48 -13.61 -9.97
N PHE A 214 -20.23 -13.29 -9.62
CA PHE A 214 -19.14 -14.26 -9.68
C PHE A 214 -18.12 -14.02 -8.56
N ARG A 215 -17.31 -15.02 -8.27
CA ARG A 215 -16.33 -15.02 -7.18
C ARG A 215 -14.91 -15.21 -7.70
N ILE A 216 -14.03 -14.31 -7.26
CA ILE A 216 -12.59 -14.41 -7.48
C ILE A 216 -11.93 -14.81 -6.17
N ILE A 217 -11.01 -15.77 -6.22
CA ILE A 217 -10.11 -16.05 -5.09
C ILE A 217 -8.70 -15.63 -5.50
N GLN A 218 -8.07 -14.81 -4.64
CA GLN A 218 -6.69 -14.38 -4.80
C GLN A 218 -5.79 -15.08 -3.79
N LEU A 219 -4.75 -15.75 -4.30
CA LEU A 219 -3.59 -16.22 -3.57
C LEU A 219 -2.43 -15.29 -3.88
N SER A 220 -1.67 -14.86 -2.88
CA SER A 220 -0.49 -14.03 -3.04
C SER A 220 0.55 -14.38 -1.99
N ASP A 221 1.82 -14.18 -2.31
CA ASP A 221 2.92 -14.27 -1.35
C ASP A 221 2.87 -15.55 -0.50
N LEU A 222 2.77 -16.70 -1.16
CA LEU A 222 2.74 -17.99 -0.49
C LEU A 222 4.13 -18.43 -0.03
N HIS A 223 5.18 -18.11 -0.81
CA HIS A 223 6.58 -18.43 -0.50
C HIS A 223 6.77 -19.89 -0.07
N ASN A 224 6.30 -20.83 -0.85
CA ASN A 224 6.34 -22.27 -0.53
C ASN A 224 5.78 -22.59 0.88
N THR A 225 4.91 -21.75 1.46
CA THR A 225 4.21 -22.06 2.71
C THR A 225 3.12 -23.07 2.42
N SER A 226 3.04 -24.12 3.22
CA SER A 226 2.02 -25.15 3.09
C SER A 226 1.05 -25.15 4.26
N PHE A 227 -0.26 -25.17 3.96
CA PHE A 227 -1.33 -25.27 4.95
C PHE A 227 -1.91 -26.70 4.98
N GLY A 228 -1.33 -27.52 5.83
CA GLY A 228 -1.59 -28.95 5.91
C GLY A 228 -0.64 -29.74 4.98
N LYS A 229 -0.89 -31.02 4.81
CA LYS A 229 -0.10 -31.86 3.89
C LYS A 229 -0.51 -31.53 2.44
N ASN A 230 0.47 -31.14 1.60
CA ASN A 230 0.20 -30.76 0.21
C ASN A 230 -0.89 -29.69 0.07
N ASN A 231 -0.93 -28.74 0.97
CA ASN A 231 -1.94 -27.67 1.01
C ASN A 231 -3.40 -28.14 1.16
N ASP A 232 -3.66 -29.35 1.72
CA ASP A 232 -4.99 -29.94 1.85
C ASP A 232 -6.03 -29.01 2.52
N LYS A 233 -5.60 -28.25 3.53
CA LYS A 233 -6.48 -27.29 4.24
C LYS A 233 -6.82 -26.09 3.37
N LEU A 234 -5.84 -25.57 2.63
CA LEU A 234 -6.05 -24.44 1.73
C LEU A 234 -6.95 -24.85 0.57
N LEU A 235 -6.62 -25.95 -0.09
CA LEU A 235 -7.40 -26.49 -1.22
C LEU A 235 -8.84 -26.83 -0.85
N SER A 236 -9.06 -27.55 0.28
CA SER A 236 -10.41 -27.85 0.76
C SER A 236 -11.22 -26.60 1.09
N ARG A 237 -10.55 -25.53 1.48
CA ARG A 237 -11.23 -24.25 1.75
C ARG A 237 -11.60 -23.53 0.47
N ILE A 238 -10.69 -23.45 -0.50
CA ILE A 238 -10.94 -22.88 -1.83
C ILE A 238 -12.10 -23.60 -2.52
N GLU A 239 -12.11 -24.92 -2.52
CA GLU A 239 -13.18 -25.73 -3.10
C GLU A 239 -14.56 -25.40 -2.49
N LYS A 240 -14.64 -25.26 -1.14
CA LYS A 240 -15.87 -24.88 -0.44
C LYS A 240 -16.35 -23.46 -0.80
N LEU A 241 -15.44 -22.57 -1.12
CA LEU A 241 -15.76 -21.21 -1.53
C LEU A 241 -16.30 -21.13 -2.96
N ARG A 242 -16.12 -22.17 -3.77
CA ARG A 242 -16.60 -22.28 -5.17
C ARG A 242 -16.22 -21.05 -6.00
N PRO A 243 -14.92 -20.84 -6.25
CA PRO A 243 -14.49 -19.73 -7.11
C PRO A 243 -14.94 -19.94 -8.56
N ASP A 244 -15.22 -18.84 -9.24
CA ASP A 244 -15.38 -18.79 -10.68
C ASP A 244 -14.04 -18.49 -11.38
N ILE A 245 -13.14 -17.79 -10.69
CA ILE A 245 -11.77 -17.49 -11.10
C ILE A 245 -10.83 -17.62 -9.90
N ILE A 246 -9.64 -18.16 -10.13
CA ILE A 246 -8.53 -18.13 -9.17
C ILE A 246 -7.40 -17.30 -9.76
N VAL A 247 -6.80 -16.41 -8.96
CA VAL A 247 -5.65 -15.62 -9.39
C VAL A 247 -4.51 -15.76 -8.38
N MET A 248 -3.30 -15.91 -8.90
CA MET A 248 -2.05 -15.97 -8.12
C MET A 248 -1.22 -14.74 -8.46
N THR A 249 -1.14 -13.79 -7.49
CA THR A 249 -0.56 -12.47 -7.74
C THR A 249 0.91 -12.37 -7.32
N GLY A 250 1.68 -13.42 -7.60
CA GLY A 250 3.14 -13.45 -7.45
C GLY A 250 3.63 -13.86 -6.06
N ASP A 251 4.93 -14.09 -5.99
CA ASP A 251 5.68 -14.57 -4.82
C ASP A 251 5.06 -15.82 -4.16
N CYS A 252 4.47 -16.70 -4.98
CA CYS A 252 3.99 -17.99 -4.53
C CYS A 252 5.11 -19.02 -4.43
N LEU A 253 6.12 -18.91 -5.30
CA LEU A 253 7.33 -19.72 -5.35
C LEU A 253 8.53 -18.88 -4.86
N ASP A 254 9.27 -19.36 -3.85
CA ASP A 254 10.54 -18.77 -3.48
C ASP A 254 11.61 -18.99 -4.58
N SER A 255 12.55 -18.06 -4.69
CA SER A 255 13.62 -18.15 -5.71
C SER A 255 14.47 -19.43 -5.59
N ASP A 256 14.57 -20.00 -4.40
CA ASP A 256 15.25 -21.28 -4.08
C ASP A 256 14.28 -22.36 -3.59
N GLY A 257 12.96 -22.11 -3.67
CA GLY A 257 11.90 -23.02 -3.22
C GLY A 257 11.74 -24.27 -4.10
N ASP A 258 11.06 -25.29 -3.56
CA ASP A 258 10.73 -26.50 -4.34
C ASP A 258 9.61 -26.20 -5.34
N ILE A 259 9.94 -26.30 -6.61
CA ILE A 259 8.99 -26.07 -7.71
C ILE A 259 7.86 -27.11 -7.73
N ASN A 260 8.11 -28.34 -7.25
CA ASN A 260 7.10 -29.38 -7.24
C ASN A 260 5.94 -29.02 -6.30
N GLU A 261 6.21 -28.37 -5.16
CA GLU A 261 5.16 -27.92 -4.25
C GLU A 261 4.20 -26.94 -4.93
N ILE A 262 4.72 -26.04 -5.77
CA ILE A 262 3.90 -25.06 -6.48
C ILE A 262 3.19 -25.66 -7.68
N THR A 263 3.84 -26.54 -8.43
CA THR A 263 3.18 -27.21 -9.57
C THR A 263 2.06 -28.14 -9.10
N GLU A 264 2.22 -28.86 -7.99
CA GLU A 264 1.12 -29.63 -7.38
C GLU A 264 -0.05 -28.73 -6.95
N LEU A 265 0.24 -27.60 -6.33
CA LEU A 265 -0.78 -26.61 -5.96
C LEU A 265 -1.47 -26.03 -7.21
N CYS A 266 -0.69 -25.57 -8.19
CA CYS A 266 -1.21 -25.03 -9.45
C CYS A 266 -2.14 -26.02 -10.16
N LYS A 267 -1.72 -27.30 -10.24
CA LYS A 267 -2.54 -28.36 -10.81
C LYS A 267 -3.86 -28.52 -10.09
N ALA A 268 -3.84 -28.58 -8.77
CA ALA A 268 -5.05 -28.72 -7.96
C ALA A 268 -6.00 -27.51 -8.10
N LEU A 269 -5.44 -26.29 -8.20
CA LEU A 269 -6.22 -25.06 -8.40
C LEU A 269 -6.84 -25.01 -9.81
N SER A 270 -6.07 -25.36 -10.85
CA SER A 270 -6.55 -25.39 -12.24
C SER A 270 -7.65 -26.43 -12.48
N ASP A 271 -7.66 -27.51 -11.69
CA ASP A 271 -8.74 -28.51 -11.71
C ASP A 271 -10.04 -28.00 -11.06
N MET A 272 -9.98 -26.96 -10.21
CA MET A 272 -11.16 -26.39 -9.53
C MET A 272 -11.81 -25.26 -10.33
N ALA A 273 -11.01 -24.35 -10.89
CA ALA A 273 -11.48 -23.19 -11.65
C ALA A 273 -10.37 -22.67 -12.58
N PRO A 274 -10.72 -21.90 -13.64
CA PRO A 274 -9.75 -21.16 -14.42
C PRO A 274 -8.80 -20.38 -13.54
N THR A 275 -7.49 -20.66 -13.66
CA THR A 275 -6.46 -20.12 -12.76
C THR A 275 -5.43 -19.32 -13.56
N TYR A 276 -5.14 -18.11 -13.09
CA TYR A 276 -4.18 -17.20 -13.69
C TYR A 276 -3.03 -16.91 -12.73
N TYR A 277 -1.84 -16.76 -13.25
CA TYR A 277 -0.62 -16.53 -12.48
C TYR A 277 0.16 -15.36 -13.08
N ILE A 278 0.69 -14.49 -12.22
CA ILE A 278 1.70 -13.49 -12.58
C ILE A 278 2.93 -13.68 -11.70
N TYR A 279 4.08 -13.25 -12.18
CA TYR A 279 5.31 -13.30 -11.40
C TYR A 279 5.35 -12.19 -10.34
N GLY A 280 5.90 -12.56 -9.18
CA GLY A 280 6.41 -11.63 -8.19
C GLY A 280 7.94 -11.55 -8.24
N ASN A 281 8.53 -10.95 -7.21
CA ASN A 281 9.96 -10.72 -7.13
C ASN A 281 10.78 -12.03 -7.07
N ASN A 282 10.25 -13.07 -6.47
CA ASN A 282 10.93 -14.35 -6.32
C ASN A 282 10.88 -15.19 -7.60
N GLU A 283 9.74 -15.24 -8.27
CA GLU A 283 9.65 -15.85 -9.61
C GLU A 283 10.54 -15.10 -10.59
N TRP A 284 10.58 -13.76 -10.56
CA TRP A 284 11.49 -13.00 -11.40
C TRP A 284 12.95 -13.43 -11.20
N LYS A 285 13.44 -13.47 -9.95
CA LYS A 285 14.81 -13.89 -9.61
C LYS A 285 15.10 -15.31 -10.08
N ARG A 286 14.09 -16.19 -10.09
CA ARG A 286 14.24 -17.57 -10.51
C ARG A 286 14.22 -17.72 -12.03
N ALA A 287 13.40 -16.93 -12.71
CA ALA A 287 13.19 -17.02 -14.14
C ALA A 287 14.26 -16.31 -14.96
N PHE A 288 14.80 -15.21 -14.43
CA PHE A 288 15.71 -14.34 -15.16
C PHE A 288 17.03 -14.17 -14.40
N ASP A 289 18.13 -14.15 -15.16
CA ASP A 289 19.49 -13.91 -14.61
C ASP A 289 19.82 -12.42 -14.42
N PHE A 290 18.80 -11.54 -14.53
CA PHE A 290 18.94 -10.09 -14.41
C PHE A 290 17.79 -9.48 -13.60
N GLY A 291 17.96 -8.24 -13.12
CA GLY A 291 16.95 -7.54 -12.31
C GLY A 291 15.78 -6.99 -13.13
N PRO A 292 14.68 -6.59 -12.47
CA PRO A 292 13.46 -6.12 -13.10
C PRO A 292 13.48 -4.64 -13.48
N THR A 293 14.59 -3.90 -13.27
CA THR A 293 14.68 -2.50 -13.66
C THR A 293 14.89 -2.36 -15.17
N LEU A 294 14.50 -1.22 -15.73
CA LEU A 294 14.68 -0.96 -17.15
C LEU A 294 16.16 -1.12 -17.56
N ASP A 295 17.09 -0.58 -16.77
CA ASP A 295 18.51 -0.68 -17.01
C ASP A 295 19.04 -2.12 -17.00
N ASP A 296 18.54 -2.96 -16.10
CA ASP A 296 18.92 -4.37 -16.03
C ASP A 296 18.45 -5.12 -17.26
N ILE A 297 17.20 -4.90 -17.67
CA ILE A 297 16.58 -5.54 -18.83
C ILE A 297 17.28 -5.09 -20.11
N ASP A 298 17.47 -3.78 -20.30
CA ASP A 298 18.13 -3.22 -21.49
C ASP A 298 19.56 -3.74 -21.64
N LYS A 299 20.33 -3.85 -20.57
CA LYS A 299 21.67 -4.43 -20.57
C LYS A 299 21.66 -5.92 -20.93
N ALA A 300 20.78 -6.70 -20.29
CA ALA A 300 20.72 -8.15 -20.51
C ALA A 300 20.33 -8.50 -21.95
N LEU A 301 19.41 -7.76 -22.51
CA LEU A 301 18.90 -8.00 -23.87
C LEU A 301 19.68 -7.27 -24.96
N ASN A 302 20.68 -6.47 -24.62
CA ASN A 302 21.43 -5.58 -25.55
C ASN A 302 20.45 -4.73 -26.38
N THR A 303 19.47 -4.12 -25.73
CA THR A 303 18.47 -3.26 -26.36
C THR A 303 18.80 -1.79 -26.09
N SER A 304 18.32 -0.90 -26.97
CA SER A 304 18.36 0.56 -26.79
C SER A 304 16.95 1.11 -26.78
N ASP A 305 16.78 2.35 -26.34
CA ASP A 305 15.48 3.03 -26.17
C ASP A 305 14.49 2.89 -27.34
N SER A 306 15.00 2.65 -28.56
CA SER A 306 14.18 2.52 -29.78
C SER A 306 13.82 1.09 -30.18
N ASN A 307 14.28 0.07 -29.44
CA ASN A 307 14.21 -1.33 -29.92
C ASN A 307 13.89 -2.33 -28.80
N ARG A 308 13.05 -1.93 -27.85
CA ARG A 308 12.58 -2.83 -26.76
C ARG A 308 11.63 -3.87 -27.35
N ASP A 309 12.05 -5.12 -27.27
CA ASP A 309 11.31 -6.26 -27.78
C ASP A 309 10.77 -7.11 -26.64
N SER A 310 9.45 -7.05 -26.44
CA SER A 310 8.77 -7.80 -25.40
C SER A 310 8.89 -9.33 -25.61
N GLU A 311 8.90 -9.79 -26.86
CA GLU A 311 9.06 -11.23 -27.15
C GLU A 311 10.44 -11.73 -26.71
N LYS A 312 11.46 -10.90 -26.93
CA LYS A 312 12.82 -11.19 -26.48
C LYS A 312 12.92 -11.25 -24.95
N LEU A 313 12.24 -10.34 -24.24
CA LEU A 313 12.13 -10.39 -22.79
C LEU A 313 11.42 -11.68 -22.32
N TYR A 314 10.30 -12.04 -22.95
CA TYR A 314 9.55 -13.24 -22.57
C TYR A 314 10.32 -14.53 -22.85
N SER A 315 11.11 -14.57 -23.92
CA SER A 315 11.95 -15.71 -24.28
C SER A 315 13.18 -15.88 -23.38
N ALA A 316 13.53 -14.86 -22.59
CA ALA A 316 14.62 -14.93 -21.63
C ALA A 316 14.25 -15.69 -20.33
N ASP A 317 12.97 -16.01 -20.13
CA ASP A 317 12.52 -16.91 -19.07
C ASP A 317 13.19 -18.29 -19.21
N ASN A 318 13.78 -18.77 -18.13
CA ASN A 318 14.50 -20.06 -18.09
C ASN A 318 13.59 -21.30 -18.16
N GLY A 319 12.35 -21.13 -18.61
CA GLY A 319 11.34 -22.19 -18.76
C GLY A 319 10.39 -22.31 -17.58
N LEU A 320 10.48 -21.45 -16.56
CA LEU A 320 9.59 -21.46 -15.40
C LEU A 320 8.12 -21.28 -15.84
N LYS A 321 7.85 -20.35 -16.77
CA LYS A 321 6.51 -20.13 -17.33
C LYS A 321 5.90 -21.43 -17.84
N LYS A 322 6.67 -22.14 -18.68
CA LYS A 322 6.20 -23.40 -19.27
C LYS A 322 5.89 -24.47 -18.21
N VAL A 323 6.72 -24.59 -17.19
CA VAL A 323 6.52 -25.55 -16.10
C VAL A 323 5.23 -25.27 -15.33
N ILE A 324 4.89 -23.99 -15.11
CA ILE A 324 3.64 -23.61 -14.47
C ILE A 324 2.45 -23.86 -15.44
N GLU A 325 2.56 -23.48 -16.70
CA GLU A 325 1.49 -23.64 -17.70
C GLU A 325 1.18 -25.13 -18.00
N ASP A 326 2.16 -26.00 -17.91
CA ASP A 326 1.96 -27.46 -18.05
C ASP A 326 1.03 -28.04 -16.96
N THR A 327 0.74 -27.29 -15.89
CA THR A 327 -0.25 -27.64 -14.84
C THR A 327 -1.69 -27.26 -15.19
N GLY A 328 -1.91 -26.51 -16.28
CA GLY A 328 -3.22 -25.97 -16.67
C GLY A 328 -3.47 -24.53 -16.18
N VAL A 329 -2.55 -23.94 -15.45
CA VAL A 329 -2.59 -22.53 -15.05
C VAL A 329 -2.13 -21.64 -16.19
N LYS A 330 -2.75 -20.50 -16.40
CA LYS A 330 -2.36 -19.53 -17.43
C LYS A 330 -1.46 -18.45 -16.83
N VAL A 331 -0.22 -18.33 -17.32
CA VAL A 331 0.73 -17.30 -16.89
C VAL A 331 0.61 -16.10 -17.81
N LEU A 332 0.37 -14.92 -17.24
CA LEU A 332 0.23 -13.68 -18.00
C LEU A 332 1.50 -12.83 -17.91
N PHE A 333 2.09 -12.52 -19.07
CA PHE A 333 3.25 -11.65 -19.24
C PHE A 333 2.86 -10.45 -20.09
N ASN A 334 2.52 -9.33 -19.46
CA ASN A 334 2.07 -8.10 -20.10
C ASN A 334 1.01 -8.39 -21.20
N SER A 335 0.11 -9.27 -20.88
CA SER A 335 -0.87 -9.80 -21.82
C SER A 335 -2.22 -9.96 -21.16
N SER A 336 -3.26 -9.99 -21.96
CA SER A 336 -4.63 -10.21 -21.49
C SER A 336 -5.21 -11.51 -21.99
N ASP A 337 -6.15 -12.04 -21.22
CA ASP A 337 -7.02 -13.12 -21.59
C ASP A 337 -8.47 -12.75 -21.31
N ILE A 338 -9.41 -13.36 -22.05
CA ILE A 338 -10.85 -13.15 -21.84
C ILE A 338 -11.48 -14.49 -21.48
N ILE A 339 -12.24 -14.48 -20.38
CA ILE A 339 -13.01 -15.62 -19.92
C ILE A 339 -14.49 -15.25 -19.82
N GLU A 340 -15.37 -16.19 -20.16
CA GLU A 340 -16.80 -16.07 -19.97
C GLU A 340 -17.24 -16.76 -18.69
N ILE A 341 -17.99 -16.03 -17.83
CA ILE A 341 -18.54 -16.54 -16.57
C ILE A 341 -20.02 -16.16 -16.52
N GLY A 342 -20.89 -17.14 -16.74
CA GLY A 342 -22.30 -16.84 -16.96
C GLY A 342 -22.48 -15.90 -18.15
N SER A 343 -23.10 -14.76 -17.90
CA SER A 343 -23.30 -13.72 -18.93
C SER A 343 -22.17 -12.66 -18.93
N ASN A 344 -21.17 -12.80 -18.05
CA ASN A 344 -20.07 -11.86 -17.95
C ASN A 344 -18.93 -12.21 -18.90
N LYS A 345 -18.30 -11.20 -19.47
CA LYS A 345 -16.97 -11.31 -20.07
C LYS A 345 -15.99 -10.63 -19.11
N VAL A 346 -15.00 -11.39 -18.63
CA VAL A 346 -13.96 -10.88 -17.75
C VAL A 346 -12.65 -10.88 -18.51
N LYS A 347 -12.09 -9.71 -18.73
CA LYS A 347 -10.79 -9.50 -19.37
C LYS A 347 -9.74 -9.32 -18.29
N ILE A 348 -8.77 -10.22 -18.23
CA ILE A 348 -7.74 -10.28 -17.20
C ILE A 348 -6.42 -9.90 -17.83
N PHE A 349 -5.78 -8.86 -17.34
CA PHE A 349 -4.42 -8.47 -17.74
C PHE A 349 -3.46 -8.77 -16.60
N GLY A 350 -2.32 -9.40 -16.92
CA GLY A 350 -1.26 -9.66 -15.96
C GLY A 350 0.03 -8.95 -16.32
N THR A 351 0.64 -8.27 -15.35
CA THR A 351 1.95 -7.63 -15.54
C THR A 351 3.08 -8.64 -15.35
N LEU A 352 4.11 -8.57 -16.18
CA LEU A 352 5.35 -9.33 -15.97
C LEU A 352 6.23 -8.64 -14.92
N THR A 353 6.26 -7.32 -14.90
CA THR A 353 7.00 -6.53 -13.91
C THR A 353 6.09 -5.46 -13.31
N SER A 354 6.25 -5.24 -12.02
CA SER A 354 5.62 -4.16 -11.29
C SER A 354 6.57 -2.96 -11.12
N ASN A 355 7.78 -3.03 -11.67
CA ASN A 355 8.74 -1.94 -11.59
C ASN A 355 8.27 -0.76 -12.48
N PRO A 356 8.02 0.43 -11.90
CA PRO A 356 7.47 1.55 -12.65
C PRO A 356 8.32 1.97 -13.85
N SER A 357 9.64 1.85 -13.76
CA SER A 357 10.55 2.26 -14.85
C SER A 357 10.48 1.33 -16.06
N ALA A 358 10.13 0.05 -15.84
CA ALA A 358 10.07 -0.96 -16.89
C ALA A 358 8.64 -1.24 -17.40
N PHE A 359 7.61 -0.88 -16.62
CA PHE A 359 6.22 -1.17 -16.98
C PHE A 359 5.85 -0.57 -18.34
N TRP A 360 5.92 0.74 -18.50
CA TRP A 360 5.52 1.40 -19.74
C TRP A 360 6.30 0.94 -20.97
N PRO A 361 7.63 0.85 -20.92
CA PRO A 361 8.41 0.40 -22.07
C PRO A 361 8.10 -1.00 -22.56
N TYR A 362 7.65 -1.90 -21.67
CA TYR A 362 7.41 -3.31 -22.02
C TYR A 362 5.95 -3.75 -21.96
N ALA A 363 5.09 -3.01 -21.30
CA ALA A 363 3.68 -3.35 -21.12
C ALA A 363 2.70 -2.32 -21.68
N GLY A 364 3.14 -1.08 -21.91
CA GLY A 364 2.27 0.08 -22.16
C GLY A 364 1.29 -0.13 -23.30
N ASP A 365 1.75 -0.58 -24.46
CA ASP A 365 0.88 -0.75 -25.64
C ASP A 365 -0.22 -1.81 -25.39
N GLU A 366 0.12 -2.94 -24.79
CA GLU A 366 -0.84 -4.00 -24.48
C GLU A 366 -1.78 -3.59 -23.34
N PHE A 367 -1.26 -2.82 -22.37
CA PHE A 367 -2.08 -2.26 -21.31
C PHE A 367 -3.08 -1.23 -21.85
N TYR A 368 -2.67 -0.33 -22.74
CA TYR A 368 -3.60 0.60 -23.39
C TYR A 368 -4.68 -0.10 -24.20
N LYS A 369 -4.36 -1.17 -24.91
CA LYS A 369 -5.38 -2.02 -25.56
C LYS A 369 -6.35 -2.62 -24.52
N PHE A 370 -5.82 -3.14 -23.41
CA PHE A 370 -6.62 -3.71 -22.34
C PHE A 370 -7.64 -2.72 -21.78
N ILE A 371 -7.28 -1.45 -21.57
CA ILE A 371 -8.18 -0.45 -20.95
C ILE A 371 -9.07 0.28 -21.96
N SER A 372 -8.68 0.38 -23.25
CA SER A 372 -9.34 1.22 -24.24
C SER A 372 -10.33 0.49 -25.15
N GLU A 373 -10.28 -0.83 -25.26
CA GLU A 373 -11.18 -1.59 -26.09
C GLU A 373 -12.62 -1.55 -25.56
N ASP A 374 -13.57 -1.19 -26.43
CA ASP A 374 -15.01 -1.19 -26.09
C ASP A 374 -15.61 -2.59 -26.34
N ASP A 375 -15.34 -3.50 -25.41
CA ASP A 375 -15.68 -4.91 -25.48
C ASP A 375 -16.71 -5.37 -24.43
N ASN A 376 -17.26 -4.44 -23.65
CA ASN A 376 -18.20 -4.70 -22.56
C ASN A 376 -17.67 -5.70 -21.51
N CYS A 377 -16.35 -5.79 -21.35
CA CYS A 377 -15.73 -6.68 -20.37
C CYS A 377 -15.64 -6.02 -18.98
N VAL A 378 -15.71 -6.84 -17.95
CA VAL A 378 -15.18 -6.47 -16.62
C VAL A 378 -13.65 -6.61 -16.70
N ARG A 379 -12.91 -5.56 -16.33
CA ARG A 379 -11.45 -5.51 -16.45
C ARG A 379 -10.78 -5.77 -15.12
N LEU A 380 -10.03 -6.86 -15.05
CA LEU A 380 -9.25 -7.29 -13.90
C LEU A 380 -7.76 -7.16 -14.20
N LEU A 381 -7.07 -6.31 -13.45
CA LEU A 381 -5.61 -6.15 -13.53
C LEU A 381 -4.94 -6.92 -12.40
N LEU A 382 -4.00 -7.79 -12.73
CA LEU A 382 -3.12 -8.49 -11.80
C LEU A 382 -1.75 -7.83 -11.82
N CYS A 383 -1.29 -7.36 -10.65
CA CYS A 383 0.00 -6.72 -10.49
C CYS A 383 0.58 -7.10 -9.13
N HIS A 384 1.85 -7.51 -9.06
CA HIS A 384 2.40 -7.98 -7.80
C HIS A 384 2.57 -6.84 -6.80
N GLU A 385 3.32 -5.78 -7.16
CA GLU A 385 3.64 -4.67 -6.27
C GLU A 385 2.63 -3.51 -6.42
N PRO A 386 2.04 -3.01 -5.34
CA PRO A 386 1.15 -1.85 -5.39
C PRO A 386 1.89 -0.53 -5.66
N LEU A 387 3.23 -0.49 -5.55
CA LEU A 387 4.06 0.67 -5.81
C LEU A 387 3.85 1.26 -7.21
N LEU A 388 3.48 0.43 -8.20
CA LEU A 388 3.13 0.87 -9.54
C LEU A 388 2.04 1.95 -9.51
N PHE A 389 1.02 1.79 -8.66
CA PHE A 389 -0.13 2.70 -8.56
C PHE A 389 0.13 3.92 -7.68
N GLU A 390 1.21 3.89 -6.89
CA GLU A 390 1.65 5.04 -6.08
C GLU A 390 2.53 6.00 -6.88
N THR A 391 3.22 5.48 -7.91
CA THR A 391 4.23 6.23 -8.67
C THR A 391 3.77 6.64 -10.06
N LEU A 392 2.89 5.87 -10.69
CA LEU A 392 2.36 6.14 -12.02
C LEU A 392 0.89 6.56 -11.92
N TYR A 393 0.61 7.76 -12.40
CA TYR A 393 -0.70 8.39 -12.28
C TYR A 393 -1.54 8.10 -13.52
N GLU A 394 -2.40 7.08 -13.43
CA GLU A 394 -3.43 6.81 -14.42
C GLU A 394 -4.82 6.94 -13.78
N GLU A 395 -5.78 7.47 -14.53
CA GLU A 395 -7.15 7.61 -14.02
C GLU A 395 -7.88 6.28 -13.94
N TYR A 396 -7.49 5.31 -14.78
CA TYR A 396 -8.16 4.02 -14.86
C TYR A 396 -7.17 2.88 -15.16
N TRP A 397 -7.08 1.95 -14.23
CA TRP A 397 -6.24 0.76 -14.30
C TRP A 397 -7.01 -0.54 -14.59
N GLY A 398 -8.29 -0.43 -14.87
CA GLY A 398 -9.26 -1.51 -14.93
C GLY A 398 -10.33 -1.31 -13.86
N ASP A 399 -11.36 -2.18 -13.84
CA ASP A 399 -12.43 -2.07 -12.84
C ASP A 399 -11.95 -2.52 -11.46
N LEU A 400 -11.08 -3.55 -11.43
CA LEU A 400 -10.48 -4.11 -10.22
C LEU A 400 -8.99 -4.42 -10.43
N VAL A 401 -8.18 -4.00 -9.48
CA VAL A 401 -6.75 -4.32 -9.40
C VAL A 401 -6.49 -5.19 -8.19
N LEU A 402 -5.72 -6.27 -8.36
CA LEU A 402 -5.32 -7.18 -7.29
C LEU A 402 -3.80 -7.23 -7.15
N CYS A 403 -3.31 -6.90 -5.93
CA CYS A 403 -1.88 -6.85 -5.59
C CYS A 403 -1.53 -7.68 -4.36
N GLY A 404 -0.23 -7.94 -4.20
CA GLY A 404 0.43 -8.55 -3.05
C GLY A 404 1.62 -7.76 -2.53
N ASP A 405 2.80 -8.42 -2.40
CA ASP A 405 4.15 -7.90 -2.07
C ASP A 405 4.33 -7.37 -0.64
N THR A 406 3.44 -6.53 -0.18
CA THR A 406 3.61 -5.77 1.06
C THR A 406 3.49 -6.61 2.33
N HIS A 407 3.00 -7.83 2.20
CA HIS A 407 2.67 -8.74 3.32
C HIS A 407 1.78 -8.09 4.40
N GLY A 408 1.08 -7.01 4.08
CA GLY A 408 0.28 -6.23 5.03
C GLY A 408 1.08 -5.49 6.09
N GLY A 409 2.40 -5.36 5.91
CA GLY A 409 3.35 -4.89 6.90
C GLY A 409 3.74 -5.97 7.92
N VAL A 410 4.76 -5.71 8.75
CA VAL A 410 5.27 -6.66 9.76
C VAL A 410 4.41 -6.66 11.02
N VAL A 411 4.05 -5.47 11.49
CA VAL A 411 3.24 -5.25 12.71
C VAL A 411 2.01 -4.47 12.34
N ARG A 412 0.85 -5.02 12.64
CA ARG A 412 -0.44 -4.34 12.46
C ARG A 412 -1.14 -4.20 13.81
N LEU A 413 -1.80 -3.09 14.03
CA LEU A 413 -2.69 -2.92 15.17
C LEU A 413 -4.13 -2.82 14.68
N PRO A 414 -5.09 -3.47 15.37
CA PRO A 414 -6.51 -3.33 15.06
C PRO A 414 -6.90 -1.85 15.03
N SER A 415 -7.66 -1.45 14.03
CA SER A 415 -8.14 -0.07 13.80
C SER A 415 -7.06 1.00 13.58
N PHE A 416 -5.77 0.64 13.56
CA PHE A 416 -4.67 1.59 13.38
C PHE A 416 -3.88 1.33 12.08
N GLY A 417 -3.96 0.11 11.54
CA GLY A 417 -3.24 -0.30 10.35
C GLY A 417 -1.81 -0.76 10.62
N ALA A 418 -0.96 -0.70 9.60
CA ALA A 418 0.45 -1.09 9.69
C ALA A 418 1.25 -0.08 10.52
N VAL A 419 1.91 -0.59 11.56
CA VAL A 419 2.83 0.19 12.41
C VAL A 419 4.23 0.20 11.80
N TYR A 420 4.61 -0.90 11.16
CA TYR A 420 5.91 -1.04 10.53
C TYR A 420 5.81 -1.92 9.28
N SER A 421 6.43 -1.48 8.21
CA SER A 421 6.65 -2.23 6.98
C SER A 421 8.14 -2.32 6.68
N ARG A 422 8.60 -3.44 6.10
CA ARG A 422 10.00 -3.61 5.72
C ARG A 422 10.41 -2.60 4.63
N ASN A 423 9.54 -2.36 3.66
CA ASN A 423 9.82 -1.53 2.50
C ASN A 423 9.65 -0.03 2.79
N PHE A 424 8.68 0.33 3.66
CA PHE A 424 8.25 1.71 3.87
C PHE A 424 8.52 2.26 5.28
N GLY A 425 9.06 1.44 6.20
CA GLY A 425 9.41 1.89 7.56
C GLY A 425 8.22 2.01 8.50
N LEU A 426 8.23 3.05 9.36
CA LEU A 426 7.21 3.29 10.38
C LEU A 426 5.98 4.00 9.80
N LEU A 427 4.80 3.51 10.20
CA LEU A 427 3.49 4.10 9.89
C LEU A 427 3.26 4.34 8.38
N PRO A 428 3.51 3.33 7.53
CA PRO A 428 3.55 3.51 6.08
C PRO A 428 2.22 4.01 5.49
N GLU A 429 1.08 3.63 6.05
CA GLU A 429 -0.24 4.08 5.58
C GLU A 429 -0.50 5.58 5.80
N ARG A 430 0.28 6.25 6.67
CA ARG A 430 0.23 7.70 6.85
C ARG A 430 0.94 8.47 5.74
N ASP A 431 1.87 7.80 5.06
CA ASP A 431 2.60 8.35 3.92
C ASP A 431 1.94 7.95 2.59
N ASP A 432 0.65 7.58 2.64
CA ASP A 432 -0.22 7.21 1.53
C ASP A 432 0.23 5.95 0.75
N HIS A 433 1.01 5.05 1.38
CA HIS A 433 1.38 3.76 0.79
C HIS A 433 0.23 2.75 0.86
N PHE A 434 0.04 2.00 -0.20
CA PHE A 434 -0.94 0.94 -0.29
C PHE A 434 -0.40 -0.35 0.34
N ILE A 435 -0.70 -0.58 1.60
CA ILE A 435 -0.12 -1.69 2.36
C ILE A 435 -1.04 -2.90 2.50
N TYR A 436 -2.35 -2.70 2.67
CA TYR A 436 -3.28 -3.78 2.96
C TYR A 436 -4.73 -3.35 2.87
N GLY A 437 -5.54 -4.17 2.23
CA GLY A 437 -6.98 -3.95 2.17
C GLY A 437 -7.42 -3.27 0.88
N LYS A 438 -8.55 -2.59 0.94
CA LYS A 438 -9.17 -1.97 -0.23
C LYS A 438 -8.85 -0.48 -0.31
N TYR A 439 -8.44 -0.05 -1.49
CA TYR A 439 -8.13 1.34 -1.84
C TYR A 439 -8.82 1.74 -3.14
N LYS A 440 -8.60 2.98 -3.53
CA LYS A 440 -8.84 3.49 -4.88
C LYS A 440 -7.51 3.89 -5.51
N ALA A 441 -7.26 3.41 -6.73
CA ALA A 441 -6.17 3.84 -7.59
C ALA A 441 -6.79 4.54 -8.81
N GLY A 442 -6.85 5.88 -8.79
CA GLY A 442 -7.67 6.64 -9.73
C GLY A 442 -9.15 6.22 -9.65
N ASN A 443 -9.72 5.81 -10.76
CA ASN A 443 -11.12 5.33 -10.85
C ASN A 443 -11.26 3.81 -10.61
N SER A 444 -10.18 3.10 -10.35
CA SER A 444 -10.15 1.65 -10.15
C SER A 444 -10.30 1.27 -8.68
N ASP A 445 -10.96 0.15 -8.38
CA ASP A 445 -10.86 -0.49 -7.06
C ASP A 445 -9.54 -1.25 -6.98
N LEU A 446 -8.77 -1.06 -5.91
CA LEU A 446 -7.51 -1.75 -5.65
C LEU A 446 -7.61 -2.55 -4.36
N ILE A 447 -7.25 -3.82 -4.41
CA ILE A 447 -7.14 -4.69 -3.24
C ILE A 447 -5.69 -5.16 -3.12
N VAL A 448 -5.08 -4.91 -1.96
CA VAL A 448 -3.73 -5.35 -1.60
C VAL A 448 -3.84 -6.45 -0.55
N SER A 449 -3.39 -7.65 -0.91
CA SER A 449 -3.37 -8.80 -0.02
C SER A 449 -2.25 -8.70 1.00
N SER A 450 -2.48 -9.21 2.21
CA SER A 450 -1.41 -9.43 3.18
C SER A 450 -0.62 -10.72 2.93
N GLY A 451 -1.00 -11.49 1.92
CA GLY A 451 -0.32 -12.72 1.52
C GLY A 451 -0.55 -13.90 2.46
N LEU A 452 -0.18 -15.08 1.98
CA LEU A 452 -0.37 -16.36 2.66
C LEU A 452 0.86 -16.83 3.43
N THR A 453 2.06 -16.30 3.17
CA THR A 453 3.26 -16.77 3.87
C THR A 453 3.25 -16.50 5.36
N ASN A 454 3.84 -17.44 6.10
CA ASN A 454 4.24 -17.25 7.49
C ASN A 454 5.76 -17.40 7.67
N ARG A 455 6.52 -17.47 6.57
CA ARG A 455 7.98 -17.64 6.54
C ARG A 455 8.69 -16.29 6.34
N GLY A 456 9.86 -16.15 6.90
CA GLY A 456 10.79 -15.05 6.59
C GLY A 456 10.41 -13.66 7.12
N VAL A 457 9.13 -13.36 7.34
CA VAL A 457 8.63 -12.08 7.84
C VAL A 457 7.90 -12.29 9.15
N PRO A 458 8.31 -11.68 10.26
CA PRO A 458 7.52 -11.71 11.50
C PRO A 458 6.15 -11.07 11.23
N ARG A 459 5.07 -11.77 11.61
CA ARG A 459 3.71 -11.27 11.50
C ARG A 459 3.14 -11.09 12.90
N ILE A 460 2.95 -9.84 13.31
CA ILE A 460 2.37 -9.50 14.62
C ILE A 460 1.00 -8.87 14.39
N PHE A 461 -0.06 -9.56 14.85
CA PHE A 461 -1.46 -9.21 14.57
C PHE A 461 -1.80 -9.10 13.06
N ASN A 462 -1.05 -9.82 12.25
CA ASN A 462 -1.13 -9.81 10.81
C ASN A 462 -1.19 -11.26 10.28
N GLN A 463 -2.31 -11.93 10.53
CA GLN A 463 -2.52 -13.33 10.13
C GLN A 463 -2.46 -13.47 8.61
N PRO A 464 -1.84 -14.55 8.06
CA PRO A 464 -1.95 -14.90 6.64
C PRO A 464 -3.40 -14.88 6.15
N GLU A 465 -3.63 -14.47 4.91
CA GLU A 465 -4.99 -14.36 4.39
C GLU A 465 -5.17 -14.94 2.99
N LEU A 466 -6.35 -15.48 2.78
CA LEU A 466 -6.93 -15.81 1.48
C LEU A 466 -7.95 -14.72 1.15
N VAL A 467 -7.73 -14.00 0.06
CA VAL A 467 -8.65 -12.95 -0.38
C VAL A 467 -9.79 -13.55 -1.20
N VAL A 468 -11.01 -13.18 -0.88
CA VAL A 468 -12.23 -13.59 -1.59
C VAL A 468 -12.96 -12.33 -2.07
N VAL A 469 -13.15 -12.19 -3.36
CA VAL A 469 -13.86 -11.06 -3.96
C VAL A 469 -15.16 -11.54 -4.56
N ASP A 470 -16.28 -11.12 -3.96
CA ASP A 470 -17.60 -11.31 -4.50
C ASP A 470 -17.95 -10.12 -5.39
N VAL A 471 -17.97 -10.35 -6.70
CA VAL A 471 -18.37 -9.36 -7.69
C VAL A 471 -19.86 -9.52 -7.93
N ASN A 472 -20.61 -8.50 -7.56
CA ASN A 472 -22.04 -8.51 -7.67
C ASN A 472 -22.50 -7.83 -8.96
N LYS A 473 -23.64 -8.28 -9.45
CA LYS A 473 -24.34 -7.64 -10.55
C LYS A 473 -24.45 -6.13 -10.30
N TYR A 474 -24.12 -5.35 -11.34
CA TYR A 474 -24.19 -3.89 -11.31
C TYR A 474 -25.62 -3.38 -11.47
#